data_4f44d643b0996ee31225b49faedc4a2a
#
_entry.id   4f44d643b0996ee31225b49faedc4a2a
#
_cell.length_a   1.000
_cell.length_b   1.000
_cell.length_c   1.000
_cell.angle_alpha   90.00
_cell.angle_beta   90.00
_cell.angle_gamma   90.00
#
_symmetry.space_group_name_H-M   'P 1'
#
loop_
_entity.id
_entity.type
_entity.pdbx_description
1 polymer ?
#
loop_
_entity_poly.entity_id
_entity_poly.type
_entity_poly.pdbx_seq_one_letter_code
_entity_poly.pdbx_strand_id
1 'polypeptide(L)'
;HFGARAFSEISGEIVQTTVFVLQGKYIKGFRPVFFRLVNGSEEQKQEDLRSGTHRIESNVQDDLQKIPGIPLAYWISAAAIESFAGRKVADLTISDGQNKTGDNGRFVRMWWEVKSENFGIGRKWLSYAKGGDFRRWFGNLEYVVNWSETARTHYRCDYSARIIPQYLWNRVGVTWTLLTAANQSFRILPVEATFDMTGSSLFFKEEKYKNLIIAFLNSCVAEMYMKLLNPTLALQVRDVRNLPLIEIEEFNTIEENTSELISISISDWCAGETSFKFNSVFGTPAVQTYSSLSEFWNKKCALIANNVQKMGALEEENNRILIN
;
A
#
# COMPACT_ATOMS: atom_id res chain seq x y z
N HIS A 1 -7.56 5.54 -26.92
CA HIS A 1 -7.43 4.42 -25.99
C HIS A 1 -8.68 3.56 -26.07
N PHE A 2 -8.58 2.39 -26.67
CA PHE A 2 -9.70 1.47 -26.89
C PHE A 2 -9.90 0.49 -25.74
N GLY A 3 -8.91 0.35 -24.85
CA GLY A 3 -8.97 -0.60 -23.76
C GLY A 3 -8.99 -2.06 -24.23
N ALA A 4 -9.62 -2.92 -23.41
CA ALA A 4 -9.91 -4.31 -23.75
C ALA A 4 -11.02 -4.40 -24.80
N ARG A 5 -11.10 -5.54 -25.51
CA ARG A 5 -12.14 -5.82 -26.51
C ARG A 5 -12.26 -4.73 -27.60
N ALA A 6 -11.10 -4.27 -28.09
CA ALA A 6 -11.06 -3.32 -29.22
C ALA A 6 -11.40 -3.99 -30.55
N PHE A 7 -11.27 -5.31 -30.63
CA PHE A 7 -11.56 -6.13 -31.78
C PHE A 7 -12.38 -7.35 -31.34
N SER A 8 -13.44 -7.66 -32.09
CA SER A 8 -14.37 -8.77 -31.80
C SER A 8 -13.70 -10.15 -31.80
N GLU A 9 -12.64 -10.31 -32.59
CA GLU A 9 -11.93 -11.60 -32.78
C GLU A 9 -10.90 -11.90 -31.68
N ILE A 10 -10.56 -10.93 -30.83
CA ILE A 10 -9.54 -11.11 -29.77
C ILE A 10 -10.25 -11.08 -28.42
N SER A 11 -10.10 -12.18 -27.65
CA SER A 11 -10.57 -12.21 -26.25
C SER A 11 -9.79 -11.16 -25.43
N GLY A 12 -10.43 -10.03 -25.20
CA GLY A 12 -9.77 -8.78 -24.80
C GLY A 12 -9.50 -8.61 -23.32
N GLU A 13 -9.39 -9.68 -22.54
CA GLU A 13 -9.11 -9.54 -21.10
C GLU A 13 -7.62 -9.30 -20.78
N ILE A 14 -6.74 -9.67 -21.70
CA ILE A 14 -5.29 -9.65 -21.47
C ILE A 14 -4.60 -8.49 -22.20
N VAL A 15 -5.14 -8.04 -23.35
CA VAL A 15 -4.50 -7.03 -24.18
C VAL A 15 -5.39 -5.79 -24.32
N GLN A 16 -4.82 -4.62 -24.02
CA GLN A 16 -5.46 -3.34 -24.26
C GLN A 16 -4.83 -2.65 -25.46
N THR A 17 -5.66 -2.07 -26.32
CA THR A 17 -5.22 -1.43 -27.56
C THR A 17 -5.25 0.08 -27.43
N THR A 18 -4.18 0.73 -27.89
CA THR A 18 -4.10 2.19 -28.01
C THR A 18 -3.55 2.55 -29.39
N VAL A 19 -4.21 3.48 -30.07
CA VAL A 19 -3.73 4.08 -31.32
C VAL A 19 -3.30 5.50 -31.03
N PHE A 20 -2.20 5.94 -31.63
CA PHE A 20 -1.69 7.30 -31.45
C PHE A 20 -1.18 7.87 -32.77
N VAL A 21 -1.26 9.18 -32.89
CA VAL A 21 -0.66 9.98 -33.96
C VAL A 21 0.34 10.92 -33.32
N LEU A 22 1.56 10.86 -33.76
CA LEU A 22 2.67 11.69 -33.26
C LEU A 22 3.11 12.69 -34.32
N GLN A 23 3.40 13.90 -33.87
CA GLN A 23 4.05 14.91 -34.70
C GLN A 23 5.53 14.97 -34.40
N GLY A 24 6.38 14.88 -35.42
CA GLY A 24 7.85 14.89 -35.30
C GLY A 24 8.45 16.26 -34.97
N LYS A 25 7.65 17.24 -34.53
CA LYS A 25 8.09 18.58 -34.15
C LYS A 25 7.47 19.00 -32.83
N TYR A 26 8.32 19.48 -31.91
CA TYR A 26 7.84 20.07 -30.66
C TYR A 26 7.04 21.35 -30.90
N ILE A 27 5.88 21.44 -30.26
CA ILE A 27 5.03 22.63 -30.24
C ILE A 27 4.82 23.04 -28.78
N LYS A 28 5.34 24.20 -28.40
CA LYS A 28 5.18 24.75 -27.04
C LYS A 28 3.69 24.99 -26.73
N GLY A 29 3.28 24.56 -25.55
CA GLY A 29 1.88 24.75 -25.11
C GLY A 29 0.86 23.90 -25.85
N PHE A 30 1.29 22.86 -26.57
CA PHE A 30 0.38 21.96 -27.26
C PHE A 30 -0.55 21.24 -26.30
N ARG A 31 -1.86 21.22 -26.66
CA ARG A 31 -2.90 20.47 -25.94
C ARG A 31 -3.31 19.28 -26.78
N PRO A 32 -2.87 18.07 -26.44
CA PRO A 32 -3.28 16.88 -27.19
C PRO A 32 -4.74 16.52 -26.91
N VAL A 33 -5.36 15.90 -27.92
CA VAL A 33 -6.73 15.39 -27.84
C VAL A 33 -6.68 13.88 -27.66
N PHE A 34 -7.47 13.37 -26.74
CA PHE A 34 -7.61 11.94 -26.49
C PHE A 34 -9.06 11.48 -26.62
N PHE A 35 -9.25 10.24 -27.05
CA PHE A 35 -10.52 9.55 -27.04
C PHE A 35 -10.43 8.36 -26.08
N ARG A 36 -11.28 8.33 -25.06
CA ARG A 36 -11.32 7.24 -24.06
C ARG A 36 -12.48 6.30 -24.38
N LEU A 37 -12.23 5.29 -25.21
CA LEU A 37 -13.22 4.35 -25.74
C LEU A 37 -13.04 2.97 -25.08
N VAL A 38 -12.93 2.91 -23.76
CA VAL A 38 -12.59 1.69 -23.02
C VAL A 38 -13.79 0.78 -22.76
N ASN A 39 -15.00 1.33 -22.83
CA ASN A 39 -16.26 0.62 -22.57
C ASN A 39 -17.01 0.32 -23.88
N GLY A 40 -17.97 -0.61 -23.83
CA GLY A 40 -18.83 -0.94 -24.94
C GLY A 40 -18.26 -1.97 -25.93
N SER A 41 -19.08 -2.35 -26.92
CA SER A 41 -18.68 -3.23 -28.02
C SER A 41 -17.79 -2.50 -29.04
N GLU A 42 -17.27 -3.24 -30.01
CA GLU A 42 -16.50 -2.66 -31.13
C GLU A 42 -17.30 -1.62 -31.91
N GLU A 43 -18.55 -1.91 -32.23
CA GLU A 43 -19.45 -1.02 -32.95
C GLU A 43 -19.73 0.27 -32.17
N GLN A 44 -19.98 0.14 -30.88
CA GLN A 44 -20.19 1.29 -29.99
C GLN A 44 -18.94 2.18 -29.94
N LYS A 45 -17.74 1.60 -29.78
CA LYS A 45 -16.49 2.36 -29.80
C LYS A 45 -16.24 3.06 -31.14
N GLN A 46 -16.64 2.45 -32.25
CA GLN A 46 -16.53 3.05 -33.57
C GLN A 46 -17.46 4.25 -33.71
N GLU A 47 -18.70 4.13 -33.23
CA GLU A 47 -19.67 5.24 -33.25
C GLU A 47 -19.25 6.37 -32.31
N ASP A 48 -18.81 6.07 -31.13
CA ASP A 48 -18.30 7.06 -30.14
C ASP A 48 -17.09 7.83 -30.72
N LEU A 49 -16.21 7.14 -31.47
CA LEU A 49 -15.10 7.82 -32.15
C LEU A 49 -15.57 8.77 -33.24
N ARG A 50 -16.55 8.34 -34.07
CA ARG A 50 -17.09 9.14 -35.16
C ARG A 50 -17.87 10.35 -34.66
N SER A 51 -18.67 10.17 -33.63
CA SER A 51 -19.48 11.24 -33.02
C SER A 51 -18.67 12.21 -32.18
N GLY A 52 -17.43 11.84 -31.83
CA GLY A 52 -16.61 12.60 -30.89
C GLY A 52 -17.00 12.42 -29.42
N THR A 53 -17.82 11.43 -29.12
CA THR A 53 -18.16 11.05 -27.73
C THR A 53 -16.91 10.60 -27.01
N HIS A 54 -16.80 10.94 -25.72
CA HIS A 54 -15.60 10.64 -24.90
C HIS A 54 -14.28 11.29 -25.40
N ARG A 55 -14.39 12.38 -26.18
CA ARG A 55 -13.25 13.24 -26.52
C ARG A 55 -12.82 14.03 -25.28
N ILE A 56 -11.53 13.98 -24.96
CA ILE A 56 -10.91 14.66 -23.83
C ILE A 56 -9.85 15.61 -24.37
N GLU A 57 -9.97 16.90 -24.08
CA GLU A 57 -8.88 17.86 -24.26
C GLU A 57 -8.01 17.84 -23.01
N SER A 58 -6.79 17.36 -23.17
CA SER A 58 -5.85 17.22 -22.06
C SER A 58 -5.28 18.56 -21.59
N ASN A 59 -4.60 18.52 -20.45
CA ASN A 59 -3.69 19.58 -20.02
C ASN A 59 -2.61 19.82 -21.09
N VAL A 60 -1.87 20.92 -20.94
CA VAL A 60 -0.70 21.18 -21.81
C VAL A 60 0.27 20.02 -21.69
N GLN A 61 0.76 19.53 -22.85
CA GLN A 61 1.67 18.38 -22.87
C GLN A 61 2.93 18.60 -22.00
N ASP A 62 3.41 19.84 -21.95
CA ASP A 62 4.58 20.20 -21.16
C ASP A 62 4.37 19.99 -19.66
N ASP A 63 3.15 20.14 -19.16
CA ASP A 63 2.82 19.93 -17.74
C ASP A 63 2.98 18.46 -17.32
N LEU A 64 2.80 17.51 -18.23
CA LEU A 64 3.00 16.09 -17.94
C LEU A 64 4.47 15.77 -17.56
N GLN A 65 5.42 16.62 -17.90
CA GLN A 65 6.82 16.48 -17.52
C GLN A 65 7.05 16.62 -16.00
N LYS A 66 6.09 17.23 -15.27
CA LYS A 66 6.13 17.34 -13.81
C LYS A 66 5.93 15.98 -13.14
N ILE A 67 5.26 15.04 -13.82
CA ILE A 67 4.95 13.72 -13.29
C ILE A 67 6.16 12.78 -13.49
N PRO A 68 6.66 12.11 -12.45
CA PRO A 68 7.74 11.13 -12.58
C PRO A 68 7.41 10.02 -13.60
N GLY A 69 8.30 9.79 -14.56
CA GLY A 69 8.09 8.83 -15.64
C GLY A 69 7.32 9.37 -16.84
N ILE A 70 6.82 10.61 -16.78
CA ILE A 70 6.11 11.32 -17.85
C ILE A 70 5.01 10.46 -18.49
N PRO A 71 4.06 9.91 -17.70
CA PRO A 71 2.97 9.12 -18.25
C PRO A 71 2.02 9.99 -19.05
N LEU A 72 1.41 9.44 -20.10
CA LEU A 72 0.35 10.12 -20.87
C LEU A 72 -0.98 10.11 -20.10
N ALA A 73 -1.01 10.77 -18.97
CA ALA A 73 -2.11 10.80 -18.03
C ALA A 73 -3.15 11.86 -18.39
N TYR A 74 -3.79 11.71 -19.54
CA TYR A 74 -4.75 12.66 -20.09
C TYR A 74 -6.02 12.88 -19.25
N TRP A 75 -6.25 12.02 -18.27
CA TRP A 75 -7.44 12.05 -17.39
C TRP A 75 -7.20 12.77 -16.05
N ILE A 76 -5.95 13.17 -15.76
CA ILE A 76 -5.61 13.78 -14.49
C ILE A 76 -5.92 15.29 -14.51
N SER A 77 -6.31 15.84 -13.35
CA SER A 77 -6.56 17.26 -13.20
C SER A 77 -5.25 18.07 -13.18
N ALA A 78 -5.33 19.35 -13.55
CA ALA A 78 -4.18 20.25 -13.48
C ALA A 78 -3.66 20.39 -12.04
N ALA A 79 -4.55 20.43 -11.03
CA ALA A 79 -4.16 20.48 -9.62
C ALA A 79 -3.36 19.24 -9.21
N ALA A 80 -3.78 18.06 -9.65
CA ALA A 80 -3.06 16.83 -9.36
C ALA A 80 -1.70 16.74 -10.10
N ILE A 81 -1.53 17.35 -11.26
CA ILE A 81 -0.21 17.48 -11.91
C ILE A 81 0.67 18.43 -11.10
N GLU A 82 0.13 19.55 -10.67
CA GLU A 82 0.88 20.57 -9.93
C GLU A 82 1.37 20.05 -8.57
N SER A 83 0.64 19.17 -7.91
CA SER A 83 1.04 18.58 -6.64
C SER A 83 2.40 17.85 -6.72
N PHE A 84 2.81 17.37 -7.90
CA PHE A 84 4.13 16.74 -8.09
C PHE A 84 5.32 17.72 -8.00
N ALA A 85 5.08 19.02 -8.09
CA ALA A 85 6.09 20.05 -7.85
C ALA A 85 6.35 20.27 -6.34
N GLY A 86 5.43 19.82 -5.48
CA GLY A 86 5.50 19.96 -4.05
C GLY A 86 6.32 18.90 -3.35
N ARG A 87 6.03 18.73 -2.06
CA ARG A 87 6.65 17.74 -1.17
C ARG A 87 6.31 16.33 -1.58
N LYS A 88 7.20 15.38 -1.34
CA LYS A 88 7.01 13.96 -1.66
C LYS A 88 7.11 13.09 -0.41
N VAL A 89 6.54 11.90 -0.46
CA VAL A 89 6.73 10.87 0.58
C VAL A 89 8.23 10.62 0.85
N ALA A 90 9.08 10.70 -0.17
CA ALA A 90 10.54 10.58 -0.04
C ALA A 90 11.16 11.60 0.93
N ASP A 91 10.56 12.78 1.08
CA ASP A 91 11.09 13.85 1.94
C ASP A 91 10.92 13.53 3.42
N LEU A 92 9.95 12.69 3.76
CA LEU A 92 9.63 12.27 5.14
C LEU A 92 10.02 10.82 5.44
N THR A 93 10.52 10.06 4.44
CA THR A 93 10.83 8.64 4.60
C THR A 93 12.24 8.28 4.19
N ILE A 94 12.73 7.16 4.74
CA ILE A 94 14.02 6.55 4.42
C ILE A 94 13.76 5.18 3.80
N SER A 95 14.50 4.86 2.73
CA SER A 95 14.63 3.53 2.18
C SER A 95 16.08 3.29 1.80
N ASP A 96 16.66 2.23 2.31
CA ASP A 96 18.02 1.84 2.01
C ASP A 96 18.14 0.31 1.98
N GLY A 97 17.98 -0.23 0.79
CA GLY A 97 18.03 -1.65 0.53
C GLY A 97 16.78 -2.44 0.91
N GLN A 98 16.93 -3.75 0.85
CA GLN A 98 15.89 -4.74 1.15
C GLN A 98 16.53 -5.95 1.82
N ASN A 99 15.76 -6.70 2.60
CA ASN A 99 16.21 -8.00 3.09
C ASN A 99 15.82 -9.10 2.11
N LYS A 100 16.70 -10.04 1.95
CA LYS A 100 16.50 -11.29 1.23
C LYS A 100 17.37 -12.37 1.87
N THR A 101 16.79 -13.48 2.27
CA THR A 101 17.53 -14.53 2.98
C THR A 101 18.44 -15.37 2.05
N GLY A 102 18.14 -15.40 0.75
CA GLY A 102 18.74 -16.33 -0.22
C GLY A 102 18.18 -17.76 -0.10
N ASP A 103 17.75 -18.16 1.08
CA ASP A 103 17.18 -19.49 1.37
C ASP A 103 16.08 -19.39 2.46
N ASN A 104 14.83 -19.22 2.01
CA ASN A 104 13.70 -19.14 2.93
C ASN A 104 13.47 -20.45 3.70
N GLY A 105 13.73 -21.61 3.10
CA GLY A 105 13.58 -22.92 3.74
C GLY A 105 14.48 -23.06 4.97
N ARG A 106 15.67 -22.49 4.91
CA ARG A 106 16.63 -22.47 6.01
C ARG A 106 16.36 -21.39 7.06
N PHE A 107 15.96 -20.19 6.65
CA PHE A 107 15.99 -19.01 7.50
C PHE A 107 14.63 -18.45 7.90
N VAL A 108 13.53 -18.91 7.31
CA VAL A 108 12.17 -18.41 7.60
C VAL A 108 11.33 -19.51 8.19
N ARG A 109 10.48 -19.16 9.17
CA ARG A 109 9.51 -20.04 9.82
C ARG A 109 8.20 -19.29 10.02
N MET A 110 7.14 -20.02 10.29
CA MET A 110 5.96 -19.45 10.94
C MET A 110 6.29 -19.21 12.41
N TRP A 111 5.70 -18.19 13.04
CA TRP A 111 6.04 -17.86 14.42
C TRP A 111 5.75 -19.01 15.40
N TRP A 112 4.75 -19.84 15.14
CA TRP A 112 4.38 -20.99 15.98
C TRP A 112 5.31 -22.21 15.84
N GLU A 113 6.21 -22.21 14.87
CA GLU A 113 7.25 -23.23 14.70
C GLU A 113 8.49 -22.95 15.56
N VAL A 114 8.52 -21.81 16.24
CA VAL A 114 9.67 -21.40 17.03
C VAL A 114 9.29 -21.22 18.51
N LYS A 115 10.25 -21.45 19.39
CA LYS A 115 10.02 -21.23 20.83
C LYS A 115 9.89 -19.73 21.11
N SER A 116 8.87 -19.35 21.90
CA SER A 116 8.59 -17.96 22.26
C SER A 116 9.76 -17.26 22.95
N GLU A 117 10.57 -17.97 23.75
CA GLU A 117 11.78 -17.45 24.40
C GLU A 117 12.87 -17.00 23.42
N ASN A 118 12.84 -17.52 22.18
CA ASN A 118 13.79 -17.22 21.11
C ASN A 118 13.26 -16.16 20.11
N PHE A 119 12.10 -15.57 20.36
CA PHE A 119 11.45 -14.60 19.50
C PHE A 119 11.50 -13.19 20.09
N GLY A 120 11.81 -12.18 19.27
CA GLY A 120 11.84 -10.78 19.63
C GLY A 120 13.18 -10.10 19.39
N ILE A 121 13.27 -8.82 19.73
CA ILE A 121 14.49 -8.01 19.58
C ILE A 121 15.63 -8.62 20.40
N GLY A 122 16.80 -8.76 19.79
CA GLY A 122 17.97 -9.36 20.42
C GLY A 122 17.92 -10.89 20.54
N ARG A 123 16.86 -11.52 20.05
CA ARG A 123 16.70 -12.98 20.04
C ARG A 123 17.05 -13.56 18.67
N LYS A 124 16.98 -14.88 18.56
CA LYS A 124 17.29 -15.62 17.33
C LYS A 124 16.27 -15.31 16.21
N TRP A 125 15.00 -15.16 16.56
CA TRP A 125 13.92 -14.97 15.60
C TRP A 125 13.29 -13.58 15.74
N LEU A 126 13.13 -12.90 14.62
CA LEU A 126 12.50 -11.59 14.52
C LEU A 126 11.27 -11.69 13.62
N SER A 127 10.20 -10.95 13.92
CA SER A 127 9.02 -10.89 13.07
C SER A 127 9.40 -10.46 11.65
N TYR A 128 8.77 -11.05 10.64
CA TYR A 128 9.17 -10.89 9.23
C TYR A 128 7.98 -10.59 8.33
N ALA A 129 7.83 -9.34 7.93
CA ALA A 129 6.78 -8.91 7.00
C ALA A 129 7.11 -9.40 5.59
N LYS A 130 6.25 -10.28 5.04
CA LYS A 130 6.37 -10.88 3.69
C LYS A 130 5.25 -10.48 2.74
N GLY A 131 4.53 -9.39 3.00
CA GLY A 131 3.32 -9.03 2.28
C GLY A 131 2.11 -9.79 2.83
N GLY A 132 1.35 -10.42 1.97
CA GLY A 132 0.13 -11.17 2.33
C GLY A 132 -1.12 -10.55 1.72
N ASP A 133 -2.29 -10.97 2.19
CA ASP A 133 -3.59 -10.55 1.71
C ASP A 133 -3.88 -9.07 1.99
N PHE A 134 -4.94 -8.55 1.37
CA PHE A 134 -5.39 -7.18 1.60
C PHE A 134 -5.71 -6.95 3.07
N ARG A 135 -4.94 -6.09 3.72
CA ARG A 135 -5.16 -5.67 5.09
C ARG A 135 -4.52 -4.31 5.33
N ARG A 136 -5.29 -3.32 5.77
CA ARG A 136 -4.83 -1.98 6.13
C ARG A 136 -4.41 -1.91 7.60
N TRP A 137 -3.63 -0.93 7.94
CA TRP A 137 -3.25 -0.43 9.27
C TRP A 137 -2.31 -1.34 10.03
N PHE A 138 -2.63 -2.62 10.29
CA PHE A 138 -1.79 -3.56 11.01
C PHE A 138 -2.11 -5.02 10.67
N GLY A 139 -1.10 -5.91 10.66
CA GLY A 139 -1.21 -7.37 10.48
C GLY A 139 -0.26 -7.96 9.43
N ASN A 140 -0.54 -9.19 8.98
CA ASN A 140 0.28 -10.00 8.08
C ASN A 140 1.71 -10.22 8.62
N LEU A 141 1.82 -10.62 9.89
CA LEU A 141 3.07 -10.85 10.61
C LEU A 141 3.17 -12.29 11.14
N GLU A 142 2.80 -13.26 10.31
CA GLU A 142 2.84 -14.69 10.65
C GLU A 142 4.25 -15.27 10.58
N TYR A 143 5.13 -14.66 9.80
CA TYR A 143 6.48 -15.17 9.59
C TYR A 143 7.48 -14.60 10.58
N VAL A 144 8.51 -15.40 10.84
CA VAL A 144 9.72 -14.99 11.54
C VAL A 144 10.96 -15.34 10.72
N VAL A 145 11.99 -14.51 10.81
CA VAL A 145 13.27 -14.74 10.15
C VAL A 145 14.37 -14.96 11.19
N ASN A 146 15.29 -15.85 10.90
CA ASN A 146 16.47 -16.06 11.74
C ASN A 146 17.35 -14.80 11.69
N TRP A 147 17.42 -14.09 12.81
CA TRP A 147 18.15 -12.82 12.96
C TRP A 147 19.39 -12.96 13.86
N SER A 148 19.84 -14.21 14.12
CA SER A 148 21.09 -14.47 14.85
C SER A 148 22.30 -13.89 14.12
N GLU A 149 23.40 -13.66 14.84
CA GLU A 149 24.63 -13.13 14.21
C GLU A 149 25.13 -14.01 13.06
N THR A 150 25.07 -15.33 13.26
CA THR A 150 25.46 -16.29 12.21
C THR A 150 24.60 -16.15 10.94
N ALA A 151 23.29 -15.95 11.10
CA ALA A 151 22.37 -15.73 9.96
C ALA A 151 22.64 -14.38 9.29
N ARG A 152 22.83 -13.30 10.06
CA ARG A 152 23.15 -11.98 9.52
C ARG A 152 24.49 -11.96 8.79
N THR A 153 25.48 -12.73 9.25
CA THR A 153 26.75 -12.91 8.54
C THR A 153 26.53 -13.58 7.18
N HIS A 154 25.70 -14.63 7.15
CA HIS A 154 25.30 -15.24 5.85
C HIS A 154 24.64 -14.22 4.93
N TYR A 155 23.68 -13.42 5.43
CA TYR A 155 22.98 -12.40 4.59
C TYR A 155 23.90 -11.31 4.05
N ARG A 156 25.05 -11.05 4.69
CA ARG A 156 26.08 -10.12 4.19
C ARG A 156 27.00 -10.74 3.15
N CYS A 157 27.30 -12.03 3.28
CA CYS A 157 28.33 -12.70 2.48
C CYS A 157 27.78 -13.45 1.28
N ASP A 158 26.56 -13.96 1.33
CA ASP A 158 25.96 -14.73 0.27
C ASP A 158 25.47 -13.82 -0.87
N TYR A 159 25.84 -14.13 -2.10
CA TYR A 159 25.50 -13.32 -3.27
C TYR A 159 24.01 -13.26 -3.59
N SER A 160 23.24 -14.26 -3.15
CA SER A 160 21.79 -14.35 -3.32
C SER A 160 21.01 -13.66 -2.20
N ALA A 161 21.66 -13.36 -1.09
CA ALA A 161 21.07 -12.74 0.09
C ALA A 161 21.31 -11.22 0.12
N ARG A 162 20.54 -10.53 0.94
CA ARG A 162 20.67 -9.08 1.22
C ARG A 162 20.22 -8.80 2.64
N ILE A 163 20.82 -7.82 3.27
CA ILE A 163 20.41 -7.30 4.57
C ILE A 163 20.45 -5.77 4.54
N ILE A 164 19.41 -5.14 5.09
CA ILE A 164 19.37 -3.68 5.22
C ILE A 164 20.44 -3.19 6.21
N PRO A 165 20.91 -1.93 6.07
CA PRO A 165 21.86 -1.34 7.01
C PRO A 165 21.36 -1.36 8.45
N GLN A 166 22.30 -1.50 9.38
CA GLN A 166 22.00 -1.64 10.80
C GLN A 166 21.25 -0.43 11.38
N TYR A 167 21.44 0.77 10.86
CA TYR A 167 20.74 1.97 11.33
C TYR A 167 19.23 1.95 11.07
N LEU A 168 18.76 1.03 10.23
CA LEU A 168 17.32 0.81 9.96
C LEU A 168 16.71 -0.33 10.80
N TRP A 169 17.52 -1.04 11.61
CA TRP A 169 16.99 -2.10 12.45
C TRP A 169 16.20 -1.53 13.62
N ASN A 170 15.20 -2.27 14.06
CA ASN A 170 14.35 -1.92 15.21
C ASN A 170 13.74 -0.50 15.09
N ARG A 171 13.29 -0.14 13.91
CA ARG A 171 12.58 1.11 13.64
C ARG A 171 11.15 0.83 13.22
N VAL A 172 10.25 1.72 13.63
CA VAL A 172 8.88 1.73 13.09
C VAL A 172 8.93 2.15 11.62
N GLY A 173 8.15 1.46 10.81
CA GLY A 173 8.02 1.76 9.38
C GLY A 173 6.61 1.54 8.88
N VAL A 174 6.44 1.65 7.57
CA VAL A 174 5.25 1.23 6.84
C VAL A 174 5.63 0.14 5.86
N THR A 175 4.78 -0.90 5.77
CA THR A 175 4.98 -2.05 4.88
C THR A 175 3.74 -2.30 4.01
N TRP A 176 3.95 -2.88 2.84
CA TRP A 176 2.87 -3.29 1.92
C TRP A 176 3.25 -4.55 1.14
N THR A 177 2.29 -5.13 0.45
CA THR A 177 2.52 -6.28 -0.43
C THR A 177 3.04 -5.78 -1.78
N LEU A 178 4.25 -6.22 -2.17
CA LEU A 178 4.88 -5.77 -3.43
C LEU A 178 4.02 -6.10 -4.64
N LEU A 179 3.49 -7.32 -4.71
CA LEU A 179 2.73 -7.83 -5.85
C LEU A 179 1.32 -8.21 -5.41
N THR A 180 0.32 -7.50 -5.91
CA THR A 180 -1.09 -7.80 -5.65
C THR A 180 -1.96 -7.45 -6.84
N ALA A 181 -2.99 -8.27 -7.08
CA ALA A 181 -4.06 -7.96 -8.03
C ALA A 181 -5.21 -7.16 -7.38
N ALA A 182 -5.24 -7.11 -6.05
CA ALA A 182 -6.17 -6.27 -5.28
C ALA A 182 -5.63 -4.84 -5.15
N ASN A 183 -6.43 -3.96 -4.54
CA ASN A 183 -5.96 -2.63 -4.15
C ASN A 183 -4.79 -2.75 -3.17
N GLN A 184 -3.89 -1.77 -3.20
CA GLN A 184 -2.79 -1.70 -2.24
C GLN A 184 -3.30 -1.43 -0.83
N SER A 185 -2.58 -1.96 0.15
CA SER A 185 -2.89 -1.77 1.56
C SER A 185 -1.60 -1.62 2.36
N PHE A 186 -1.56 -0.58 3.17
CA PHE A 186 -0.37 -0.22 3.95
C PHE A 186 -0.61 -0.48 5.43
N ARG A 187 0.41 -1.04 6.07
CA ARG A 187 0.41 -1.47 7.46
C ARG A 187 1.61 -0.90 8.21
N ILE A 188 1.46 -0.70 9.50
CA ILE A 188 2.62 -0.41 10.37
C ILE A 188 3.53 -1.62 10.39
N LEU A 189 4.82 -1.39 10.15
CA LEU A 189 5.91 -2.31 10.46
C LEU A 189 6.39 -1.99 11.88
N PRO A 190 6.13 -2.85 12.89
CA PRO A 190 6.51 -2.56 14.25
C PRO A 190 8.03 -2.67 14.48
N VAL A 191 8.53 -2.10 15.59
CA VAL A 191 9.97 -2.09 15.93
C VAL A 191 10.57 -3.48 16.07
N GLU A 192 9.76 -4.46 16.48
CA GLU A 192 10.12 -5.87 16.63
C GLU A 192 10.03 -6.68 15.33
N ALA A 193 9.90 -6.00 14.19
CA ALA A 193 9.83 -6.64 12.89
C ALA A 193 10.91 -6.14 11.92
N THR A 194 11.23 -6.99 10.98
CA THR A 194 11.91 -6.63 9.74
C THR A 194 11.09 -7.10 8.54
N PHE A 195 11.56 -6.93 7.31
CA PHE A 195 10.74 -7.15 6.12
C PHE A 195 11.51 -7.89 5.03
N ASP A 196 10.76 -8.62 4.20
CA ASP A 196 11.22 -9.25 2.96
C ASP A 196 11.06 -8.29 1.77
N MET A 197 11.73 -8.55 0.68
CA MET A 197 11.51 -7.81 -0.57
C MET A 197 10.04 -7.86 -1.03
N THR A 198 9.31 -8.94 -0.73
CA THR A 198 7.88 -9.10 -1.05
C THR A 198 6.96 -8.32 -0.11
N GLY A 199 7.44 -7.97 1.08
CA GLY A 199 6.82 -7.07 2.05
C GLY A 199 7.53 -5.73 2.06
N SER A 200 7.63 -5.06 0.89
CA SER A 200 8.31 -3.78 0.74
C SER A 200 8.03 -2.80 1.86
N SER A 201 9.03 -2.05 2.29
CA SER A 201 8.88 -1.17 3.46
C SER A 201 9.63 0.14 3.33
N LEU A 202 9.15 1.15 4.05
CA LEU A 202 9.76 2.46 4.26
C LEU A 202 9.83 2.77 5.75
N PHE A 203 10.82 3.56 6.16
CA PHE A 203 10.98 4.02 7.53
C PHE A 203 10.74 5.54 7.61
N PHE A 204 10.20 6.01 8.71
CA PHE A 204 9.96 7.43 8.92
C PHE A 204 11.25 8.15 9.31
N LYS A 205 11.51 9.32 8.75
CA LYS A 205 12.61 10.21 9.20
C LYS A 205 12.34 10.71 10.61
N GLU A 206 11.11 11.13 10.87
CA GLU A 206 10.60 11.57 12.17
C GLU A 206 9.29 10.83 12.48
N GLU A 207 9.17 10.31 13.68
CA GLU A 207 8.04 9.49 14.09
C GLU A 207 6.70 10.23 14.11
N LYS A 208 6.74 11.55 14.30
CA LYS A 208 5.55 12.40 14.26
C LYS A 208 4.78 12.37 12.93
N TYR A 209 5.43 11.97 11.83
CA TYR A 209 4.77 11.85 10.52
C TYR A 209 4.21 10.45 10.24
N LYS A 210 4.35 9.51 11.17
CA LYS A 210 3.92 8.12 11.01
C LYS A 210 2.46 8.01 10.60
N ASN A 211 1.57 8.61 11.37
CA ASN A 211 0.14 8.49 11.16
C ASN A 211 -0.31 9.25 9.91
N LEU A 212 0.25 10.42 9.64
CA LEU A 212 0.01 11.16 8.41
C LEU A 212 0.37 10.33 7.17
N ILE A 213 1.57 9.74 7.15
CA ILE A 213 2.04 8.98 5.99
C ILE A 213 1.19 7.73 5.77
N ILE A 214 0.86 6.99 6.82
CA ILE A 214 0.04 5.77 6.65
C ILE A 214 -1.41 6.09 6.29
N ALA A 215 -1.98 7.17 6.81
CA ALA A 215 -3.29 7.67 6.41
C ALA A 215 -3.31 8.03 4.92
N PHE A 216 -2.35 8.84 4.50
CA PHE A 216 -2.20 9.23 3.10
C PHE A 216 -2.06 8.00 2.18
N LEU A 217 -1.15 7.07 2.50
CA LEU A 217 -0.90 5.88 1.68
C LEU A 217 -2.13 4.94 1.57
N ASN A 218 -3.02 4.93 2.56
CA ASN A 218 -4.28 4.17 2.53
C ASN A 218 -5.46 4.97 1.96
N SER A 219 -5.27 6.23 1.53
CA SER A 219 -6.31 7.09 0.99
C SER A 219 -6.61 6.81 -0.48
N CYS A 220 -7.78 7.22 -0.93
CA CYS A 220 -8.16 7.19 -2.35
C CYS A 220 -7.31 8.15 -3.20
N VAL A 221 -6.78 9.22 -2.62
CA VAL A 221 -5.88 10.17 -3.28
C VAL A 221 -4.55 9.49 -3.62
N ALA A 222 -3.93 8.81 -2.65
CA ALA A 222 -2.70 8.06 -2.90
C ALA A 222 -2.93 6.91 -3.89
N GLU A 223 -4.08 6.22 -3.82
CA GLU A 223 -4.44 5.17 -4.77
C GLU A 223 -4.50 5.70 -6.21
N MET A 224 -5.08 6.88 -6.41
CA MET A 224 -5.12 7.55 -7.71
C MET A 224 -3.69 7.83 -8.23
N TYR A 225 -2.82 8.38 -7.39
CA TYR A 225 -1.43 8.66 -7.75
C TYR A 225 -0.61 7.38 -7.98
N MET A 226 -0.82 6.33 -7.18
CA MET A 226 -0.15 5.04 -7.39
C MET A 226 -0.50 4.44 -8.76
N LYS A 227 -1.78 4.42 -9.13
CA LYS A 227 -2.23 3.96 -10.46
C LYS A 227 -1.67 4.81 -11.61
N LEU A 228 -1.43 6.09 -11.35
CA LEU A 228 -0.80 6.99 -12.31
C LEU A 228 0.68 6.68 -12.53
N LEU A 229 1.43 6.51 -11.44
CA LEU A 229 2.88 6.29 -11.50
C LEU A 229 3.24 4.86 -11.89
N ASN A 230 2.43 3.88 -11.47
CA ASN A 230 2.67 2.48 -11.74
C ASN A 230 1.36 1.72 -11.97
N PRO A 231 0.95 1.52 -13.23
CA PRO A 231 -0.25 0.77 -13.59
C PRO A 231 -0.05 -0.76 -13.51
N THR A 232 1.12 -1.25 -13.05
CA THR A 232 1.40 -2.67 -12.93
C THR A 232 0.96 -3.23 -11.58
N LEU A 233 0.99 -4.57 -11.43
CA LEU A 233 0.64 -5.25 -10.19
C LEU A 233 1.72 -5.11 -9.09
N ALA A 234 2.94 -4.67 -9.45
CA ALA A 234 4.10 -4.63 -8.54
C ALA A 234 4.41 -3.20 -8.11
N LEU A 235 3.89 -2.77 -6.97
CA LEU A 235 4.15 -1.43 -6.43
C LEU A 235 5.54 -1.33 -5.80
N GLN A 236 6.45 -0.66 -6.49
CA GLN A 236 7.85 -0.51 -6.06
C GLN A 236 8.00 0.59 -4.99
N VAL A 237 9.03 0.46 -4.16
CA VAL A 237 9.42 1.49 -3.19
C VAL A 237 9.63 2.86 -3.84
N ARG A 238 10.22 2.89 -5.04
CA ARG A 238 10.41 4.10 -5.82
C ARG A 238 9.09 4.81 -6.14
N ASP A 239 8.06 4.05 -6.48
CA ASP A 239 6.76 4.60 -6.87
C ASP A 239 6.09 5.24 -5.66
N VAL A 240 6.07 4.55 -4.51
CA VAL A 240 5.54 5.09 -3.24
C VAL A 240 6.29 6.34 -2.79
N ARG A 241 7.62 6.35 -2.90
CA ARG A 241 8.43 7.52 -2.53
C ARG A 241 8.22 8.74 -3.42
N ASN A 242 7.80 8.54 -4.66
CA ASN A 242 7.51 9.62 -5.60
C ASN A 242 6.09 10.18 -5.49
N LEU A 243 5.24 9.63 -4.63
CA LEU A 243 3.90 10.18 -4.39
C LEU A 243 4.01 11.61 -3.84
N PRO A 244 3.23 12.56 -4.39
CA PRO A 244 3.17 13.91 -3.86
C PRO A 244 2.46 13.87 -2.51
N LEU A 245 3.04 14.53 -1.51
CA LEU A 245 2.44 14.66 -0.20
C LEU A 245 1.72 15.99 -0.10
N ILE A 246 0.43 15.94 0.18
CA ILE A 246 -0.43 17.12 0.28
C ILE A 246 -0.17 17.81 1.62
N GLU A 247 -0.14 19.13 1.62
CA GLU A 247 -0.15 19.91 2.85
C GLU A 247 -1.55 19.84 3.49
N ILE A 248 -1.60 19.57 4.79
CA ILE A 248 -2.83 19.28 5.51
C ILE A 248 -2.97 20.26 6.67
N GLU A 249 -4.06 21.02 6.69
CA GLU A 249 -4.39 21.91 7.80
C GLU A 249 -4.90 21.14 9.02
N GLU A 250 -5.69 20.07 8.81
CA GLU A 250 -6.31 19.27 9.87
C GLU A 250 -5.40 18.11 10.34
N PHE A 251 -4.10 18.39 10.56
CA PHE A 251 -3.11 17.37 10.94
C PHE A 251 -3.50 16.58 12.20
N ASN A 252 -4.02 17.27 13.24
CA ASN A 252 -4.40 16.61 14.48
C ASN A 252 -5.54 15.62 14.31
N THR A 253 -6.53 15.93 13.49
CA THR A 253 -7.64 15.01 13.19
C THR A 253 -7.16 13.74 12.49
N ILE A 254 -6.29 13.88 11.49
CA ILE A 254 -5.65 12.74 10.84
C ILE A 254 -4.86 11.88 11.84
N GLU A 255 -4.14 12.52 12.76
CA GLU A 255 -3.32 11.84 13.78
C GLU A 255 -4.21 11.00 14.73
N GLU A 256 -5.31 11.57 15.23
CA GLU A 256 -6.26 10.90 16.11
C GLU A 256 -7.00 9.76 15.40
N ASN A 257 -7.58 10.03 14.24
CA ASN A 257 -8.30 9.04 13.44
C ASN A 257 -7.41 7.84 13.09
N THR A 258 -6.17 8.11 12.68
CA THR A 258 -5.23 7.06 12.27
C THR A 258 -4.74 6.25 13.45
N SER A 259 -4.51 6.87 14.61
CA SER A 259 -4.17 6.16 15.84
C SER A 259 -5.28 5.18 16.24
N GLU A 260 -6.53 5.58 16.14
CA GLU A 260 -7.69 4.72 16.42
C GLU A 260 -7.79 3.57 15.42
N LEU A 261 -7.66 3.84 14.11
CA LEU A 261 -7.66 2.83 13.05
C LEU A 261 -6.58 1.76 13.27
N ILE A 262 -5.37 2.17 13.63
CA ILE A 262 -4.28 1.26 13.97
C ILE A 262 -4.63 0.44 15.20
N SER A 263 -5.17 1.06 16.25
CA SER A 263 -5.54 0.40 17.51
C SER A 263 -6.60 -0.68 17.30
N ILE A 264 -7.67 -0.36 16.56
CA ILE A 264 -8.73 -1.33 16.21
C ILE A 264 -8.12 -2.48 15.39
N SER A 265 -7.27 -2.18 14.42
CA SER A 265 -6.64 -3.20 13.56
C SER A 265 -5.67 -4.11 14.31
N ILE A 266 -4.93 -3.58 15.31
CA ILE A 266 -4.10 -4.37 16.22
C ILE A 266 -4.98 -5.31 17.06
N SER A 267 -6.06 -4.80 17.63
CA SER A 267 -6.98 -5.60 18.45
C SER A 267 -7.62 -6.74 17.64
N ASP A 268 -8.04 -6.45 16.40
CA ASP A 268 -8.58 -7.45 15.48
C ASP A 268 -7.54 -8.50 15.11
N TRP A 269 -6.33 -8.09 14.73
CA TRP A 269 -5.24 -9.00 14.41
C TRP A 269 -4.87 -9.91 15.57
N CYS A 270 -4.78 -9.37 16.78
CA CYS A 270 -4.43 -10.12 17.99
C CYS A 270 -5.54 -11.06 18.48
N ALA A 271 -6.76 -10.92 17.98
CA ALA A 271 -7.85 -11.86 18.24
C ALA A 271 -7.80 -13.12 17.37
N GLY A 272 -6.95 -13.15 16.35
CA GLY A 272 -6.74 -14.31 15.48
C GLY A 272 -5.59 -15.20 15.93
N GLU A 273 -5.73 -16.52 15.79
CA GLU A 273 -4.71 -17.52 16.16
C GLU A 273 -3.41 -17.41 15.34
N THR A 274 -3.45 -16.74 14.19
CA THR A 274 -2.27 -16.46 13.37
C THR A 274 -1.40 -15.32 13.92
N SER A 275 -1.85 -14.63 14.97
CA SER A 275 -1.10 -13.57 15.63
C SER A 275 -0.20 -14.13 16.72
N PHE A 276 1.06 -13.72 16.76
CA PHE A 276 1.97 -14.02 17.87
C PHE A 276 1.46 -13.47 19.22
N LYS A 277 0.69 -12.38 19.21
CA LYS A 277 0.09 -11.78 20.41
C LYS A 277 -1.29 -12.35 20.74
N PHE A 278 -1.68 -13.45 20.09
CA PHE A 278 -2.92 -14.14 20.39
C PHE A 278 -2.92 -14.70 21.82
N ASN A 279 -3.93 -14.32 22.60
CA ASN A 279 -4.08 -14.77 23.97
C ASN A 279 -5.21 -15.79 24.13
N SER A 280 -6.33 -15.59 23.43
CA SER A 280 -7.44 -16.55 23.35
C SER A 280 -8.42 -16.11 22.28
N VAL A 281 -9.13 -17.07 21.67
CA VAL A 281 -10.26 -16.79 20.73
C VAL A 281 -11.30 -15.89 21.38
N PHE A 282 -11.45 -16.02 22.69
CA PHE A 282 -12.44 -15.28 23.47
C PHE A 282 -11.90 -13.97 24.07
N GLY A 283 -10.61 -13.64 23.84
CA GLY A 283 -9.94 -12.38 24.22
C GLY A 283 -10.25 -11.92 25.64
N THR A 284 -9.40 -12.29 26.60
CA THR A 284 -9.37 -11.80 27.98
C THR A 284 -10.37 -12.39 29.01
N PRO A 285 -10.06 -12.21 30.30
CA PRO A 285 -10.83 -12.76 31.44
C PRO A 285 -12.30 -12.35 31.56
N ALA A 286 -12.80 -11.59 30.61
CA ALA A 286 -14.21 -11.17 30.56
C ALA A 286 -15.24 -12.30 30.35
N VAL A 287 -14.82 -13.53 30.05
CA VAL A 287 -15.71 -14.72 30.03
C VAL A 287 -16.43 -14.90 31.38
N GLN A 288 -15.81 -14.44 32.47
CA GLN A 288 -16.41 -14.51 33.80
C GLN A 288 -17.57 -13.54 34.03
N THR A 289 -17.86 -12.61 33.12
CA THR A 289 -18.89 -11.58 33.24
C THR A 289 -20.12 -11.84 32.39
N TYR A 290 -20.16 -12.93 31.63
CA TYR A 290 -21.31 -13.26 30.76
C TYR A 290 -22.12 -14.42 31.35
N SER A 291 -23.45 -14.30 31.26
CA SER A 291 -24.38 -15.30 31.77
C SER A 291 -24.45 -16.56 30.89
N SER A 292 -24.08 -16.43 29.61
CA SER A 292 -24.09 -17.52 28.65
C SER A 292 -23.10 -17.28 27.50
N LEU A 293 -22.72 -18.38 26.80
CA LEU A 293 -21.91 -18.33 25.58
C LEU A 293 -22.63 -17.53 24.47
N SER A 294 -23.94 -17.64 24.37
CA SER A 294 -24.74 -16.88 23.40
C SER A 294 -24.70 -15.39 23.67
N GLU A 295 -24.78 -14.95 24.92
CA GLU A 295 -24.66 -13.55 25.29
C GLU A 295 -23.24 -13.02 24.92
N PHE A 296 -22.22 -13.78 25.28
CA PHE A 296 -20.83 -13.45 24.91
C PHE A 296 -20.68 -13.28 23.39
N TRP A 297 -21.17 -14.27 22.61
CA TRP A 297 -21.07 -14.27 21.17
C TRP A 297 -21.79 -13.08 20.53
N ASN A 298 -23.01 -12.80 20.96
CA ASN A 298 -23.78 -11.66 20.47
C ASN A 298 -23.09 -10.32 20.75
N LYS A 299 -22.51 -10.14 21.94
CA LYS A 299 -21.74 -8.94 22.28
C LYS A 299 -20.46 -8.84 21.45
N LYS A 300 -19.78 -9.96 21.20
CA LYS A 300 -18.58 -10.00 20.35
C LYS A 300 -18.91 -9.61 18.90
N CYS A 301 -19.98 -10.17 18.34
CA CYS A 301 -20.45 -9.81 16.99
C CYS A 301 -20.83 -8.33 16.90
N ALA A 302 -21.53 -7.81 17.90
CA ALA A 302 -21.89 -6.39 17.97
C ALA A 302 -20.65 -5.49 18.03
N LEU A 303 -19.64 -5.87 18.83
CA LEU A 303 -18.37 -5.13 18.91
C LEU A 303 -17.64 -5.13 17.55
N ILE A 304 -17.56 -6.27 16.87
CA ILE A 304 -16.91 -6.37 15.55
C ILE A 304 -17.66 -5.49 14.55
N ALA A 305 -19.00 -5.56 14.49
CA ALA A 305 -19.81 -4.74 13.60
C ALA A 305 -19.61 -3.24 13.86
N ASN A 306 -19.59 -2.83 15.13
CA ASN A 306 -19.33 -1.45 15.52
C ASN A 306 -17.92 -0.98 15.12
N ASN A 307 -16.90 -1.83 15.29
CA ASN A 307 -15.53 -1.53 14.88
C ASN A 307 -15.42 -1.35 13.36
N VAL A 308 -16.07 -2.21 12.58
CA VAL A 308 -16.09 -2.09 11.10
C VAL A 308 -16.76 -0.77 10.68
N GLN A 309 -17.89 -0.42 11.26
CA GLN A 309 -18.57 0.85 10.98
C GLN A 309 -17.72 2.05 11.39
N LYS A 310 -17.10 1.99 12.56
CA LYS A 310 -16.19 3.05 13.05
C LYS A 310 -14.99 3.23 12.14
N MET A 311 -14.34 2.14 11.75
CA MET A 311 -13.20 2.20 10.83
C MET A 311 -13.59 2.83 9.49
N GLY A 312 -14.75 2.45 8.92
CA GLY A 312 -15.25 3.06 7.69
C GLY A 312 -15.47 4.57 7.81
N ALA A 313 -16.07 5.02 8.91
CA ALA A 313 -16.29 6.45 9.16
C ALA A 313 -14.96 7.24 9.31
N LEU A 314 -13.98 6.69 10.03
CA LEU A 314 -12.66 7.31 10.20
C LEU A 314 -11.86 7.35 8.89
N GLU A 315 -11.93 6.28 8.08
CA GLU A 315 -11.30 6.25 6.75
C GLU A 315 -11.95 7.27 5.79
N GLU A 316 -13.27 7.39 5.83
CA GLU A 316 -14.00 8.37 5.02
C GLU A 316 -13.65 9.81 5.43
N GLU A 317 -13.57 10.11 6.72
CA GLU A 317 -13.16 11.41 7.21
C GLU A 317 -11.72 11.75 6.81
N ASN A 318 -10.78 10.82 6.97
CA ASN A 318 -9.41 11.00 6.51
C ASN A 318 -9.36 11.27 4.99
N ASN A 319 -10.13 10.53 4.19
CA ASN A 319 -10.23 10.77 2.75
C ASN A 319 -10.78 12.17 2.44
N ARG A 320 -11.81 12.62 3.16
CA ARG A 320 -12.40 13.96 2.98
C ARG A 320 -11.37 15.07 3.25
N ILE A 321 -10.57 14.92 4.31
CA ILE A 321 -9.51 15.87 4.64
C ILE A 321 -8.40 15.87 3.57
N LEU A 322 -8.06 14.69 3.04
CA LEU A 322 -6.98 14.53 2.06
C LEU A 322 -7.39 14.92 0.62
N ILE A 323 -8.68 15.05 0.33
CA ILE A 323 -9.20 15.48 -0.98
C ILE A 323 -9.28 17.01 -1.07
N ASN A 324 -9.58 17.70 0.04
CA ASN A 324 -9.70 19.15 0.10
C ASN A 324 -8.33 19.84 0.14
#